data_f2dc4dbb2569977d5e1a7f21a75933e2
#
_entry.id   f2dc4dbb2569977d5e1a7f21a75933e2
#
_cell.length_a   1.000
_cell.length_b   1.000
_cell.length_c   1.000
_cell.angle_alpha   90.00
_cell.angle_beta   90.00
_cell.angle_gamma   90.00
#
_symmetry.space_group_name_H-M   'P 1'
#
loop_
_entity.id
_entity.type
_entity.pdbx_description
1 polymer ?
#
loop_
_entity_poly.entity_id
_entity_poly.type
_entity_poly.pdbx_seq_one_letter_code
_entity_poly.pdbx_strand_id
1 'polypeptide(L)'
;MVISSCGEFSFKSKLYLLDTTTIDLCLSVFPWAQFRKRKGAIKLHMGIDADGYLPTFMDMTNGKVHEITWAKKILKLPKGSFVVFDRGFTDYGWYSTLMQDDIFFVTRLKSNADVEYLSNELVGKARASPTINRSNSMG
;
A
#
# COMPACT_ATOMS: atom_id res chain seq x y z
N MET A 1 10.84 0.05 -14.59
CA MET A 1 11.75 0.73 -13.67
C MET A 1 13.00 -0.12 -13.56
N VAL A 2 14.07 0.34 -14.15
CA VAL A 2 15.36 -0.36 -14.10
C VAL A 2 15.98 -0.06 -12.73
N ILE A 3 16.07 -1.06 -11.88
CA ILE A 3 16.90 -0.98 -10.68
C ILE A 3 18.31 -1.24 -11.16
N SER A 4 19.00 -0.16 -11.50
CA SER A 4 20.44 -0.21 -11.70
C SER A 4 21.09 -0.54 -10.36
N SER A 5 21.90 -1.56 -10.37
CA SER A 5 22.70 -2.05 -9.26
C SER A 5 23.49 -0.92 -8.59
N CYS A 6 22.98 -0.41 -7.51
CA CYS A 6 23.74 0.46 -6.61
C CYS A 6 23.34 0.16 -5.16
N GLY A 7 24.10 -0.73 -4.53
CA GLY A 7 24.00 -1.06 -3.12
C GLY A 7 22.91 -2.08 -2.82
N GLU A 8 23.30 -3.28 -2.47
CA GLU A 8 22.42 -4.26 -1.84
C GLU A 8 21.79 -3.64 -0.59
N PHE A 9 20.55 -3.13 -0.71
CA PHE A 9 19.72 -2.90 0.45
C PHE A 9 19.26 -4.26 0.96
N SER A 10 20.06 -4.85 1.81
CA SER A 10 19.65 -6.04 2.54
C SER A 10 18.76 -5.63 3.71
N PHE A 11 17.45 -5.66 3.50
CA PHE A 11 16.52 -5.63 4.62
C PHE A 11 16.65 -6.94 5.39
N LYS A 12 17.05 -6.86 6.65
CA LYS A 12 17.05 -8.04 7.55
C LYS A 12 15.64 -8.57 7.83
N SER A 13 14.63 -7.78 7.50
CA SER A 13 13.22 -8.08 7.72
C SER A 13 12.50 -8.23 6.38
N LYS A 14 11.41 -9.00 6.38
CA LYS A 14 10.58 -9.17 5.19
C LYS A 14 9.93 -7.86 4.75
N LEU A 15 9.99 -7.58 3.46
CA LEU A 15 9.37 -6.42 2.83
C LEU A 15 8.27 -6.90 1.88
N TYR A 16 7.06 -6.42 2.11
CA TYR A 16 5.89 -6.74 1.29
C TYR A 16 5.40 -5.51 0.52
N LEU A 17 5.08 -5.70 -0.73
CA LEU A 17 4.46 -4.68 -1.58
C LEU A 17 2.99 -5.06 -1.77
N LEU A 18 2.08 -4.15 -1.39
CA LEU A 18 0.64 -4.35 -1.62
C LEU A 18 0.19 -3.53 -2.81
N ASP A 19 -0.53 -4.18 -3.71
CA ASP A 19 -1.17 -3.52 -4.84
C ASP A 19 -2.57 -4.06 -5.08
N THR A 20 -3.39 -3.25 -5.72
CA THR A 20 -4.74 -3.62 -6.13
C THR A 20 -4.99 -3.16 -7.56
N THR A 21 -5.28 -4.10 -8.41
CA THR A 21 -5.62 -3.85 -9.81
C THR A 21 -7.12 -4.05 -10.03
N THR A 22 -7.77 -3.09 -10.69
CA THR A 22 -9.18 -3.22 -11.11
C THR A 22 -9.25 -3.74 -12.53
N ILE A 23 -10.02 -4.81 -12.72
CA ILE A 23 -10.24 -5.45 -14.01
C ILE A 23 -11.71 -5.24 -14.38
N ASP A 24 -11.95 -4.55 -15.49
CA ASP A 24 -13.29 -4.33 -16.01
C ASP A 24 -13.85 -5.61 -16.62
N LEU A 25 -15.10 -5.92 -16.30
CA LEU A 25 -15.80 -7.11 -16.77
C LEU A 25 -17.11 -6.74 -17.44
N CYS A 26 -17.49 -7.55 -18.42
CA CYS A 26 -18.79 -7.45 -19.06
C CYS A 26 -19.89 -8.01 -18.13
N LEU A 27 -20.83 -7.17 -17.70
CA LEU A 27 -21.91 -7.58 -16.77
C LEU A 27 -22.85 -8.61 -17.36
N SER A 28 -23.02 -8.68 -18.67
CA SER A 28 -23.86 -9.70 -19.31
C SER A 28 -23.31 -11.11 -19.15
N VAL A 29 -21.99 -11.23 -18.99
CA VAL A 29 -21.29 -12.50 -18.77
C VAL A 29 -21.03 -12.73 -17.28
N PHE A 30 -20.79 -11.66 -16.52
CA PHE A 30 -20.42 -11.72 -15.09
C PHE A 30 -21.34 -10.84 -14.24
N PRO A 31 -22.62 -11.19 -14.05
CA PRO A 31 -23.60 -10.36 -13.35
C PRO A 31 -23.30 -10.14 -11.87
N TRP A 32 -22.50 -11.00 -11.25
CA TRP A 32 -22.05 -10.87 -9.86
C TRP A 32 -20.98 -9.81 -9.64
N ALA A 33 -20.25 -9.41 -10.71
CA ALA A 33 -19.12 -8.49 -10.64
C ALA A 33 -19.55 -7.02 -10.76
N GLN A 34 -20.63 -6.63 -10.08
CA GLN A 34 -21.17 -5.27 -10.14
C GLN A 34 -20.18 -4.24 -9.57
N PHE A 35 -19.86 -3.22 -10.35
CA PHE A 35 -19.04 -2.08 -9.94
C PHE A 35 -19.81 -0.75 -10.02
N ARG A 36 -20.45 -0.50 -11.15
CA ARG A 36 -21.33 0.66 -11.42
C ARG A 36 -22.61 0.17 -12.10
N LYS A 37 -23.63 1.03 -12.20
CA LYS A 37 -24.93 0.68 -12.81
C LYS A 37 -24.87 -0.03 -14.16
N ARG A 38 -23.78 0.15 -14.95
CA ARG A 38 -23.62 -0.44 -16.28
C ARG A 38 -22.24 -1.09 -16.51
N LYS A 39 -21.40 -1.19 -15.49
CA LYS A 39 -20.06 -1.79 -15.61
C LYS A 39 -19.83 -2.79 -14.49
N GLY A 40 -19.29 -3.94 -14.89
CA GLY A 40 -18.73 -4.91 -13.97
C GLY A 40 -17.24 -4.69 -13.77
N ALA A 41 -16.76 -4.97 -12.58
CA ALA A 41 -15.33 -5.03 -12.31
C ALA A 41 -15.05 -5.96 -11.13
N ILE A 42 -13.89 -6.57 -11.18
CA ILE A 42 -13.27 -7.22 -10.02
C ILE A 42 -12.02 -6.45 -9.60
N LYS A 43 -11.67 -6.58 -8.34
CA LYS A 43 -10.37 -6.13 -7.84
C LYS A 43 -9.52 -7.34 -7.50
N LEU A 44 -8.32 -7.35 -8.08
CA LEU A 44 -7.28 -8.29 -7.74
C LEU A 44 -6.36 -7.62 -6.72
N HIS A 45 -6.35 -8.14 -5.52
CA HIS A 45 -5.45 -7.72 -4.46
C HIS A 45 -4.25 -8.64 -4.42
N MET A 46 -3.06 -8.08 -4.39
CA MET A 46 -1.82 -8.83 -4.43
C MET A 46 -0.83 -8.33 -3.39
N GLY A 47 -0.18 -9.23 -2.71
CA GLY A 47 0.99 -8.97 -1.90
C GLY A 47 2.19 -9.68 -2.47
N ILE A 48 3.26 -8.93 -2.71
CA ILE A 48 4.50 -9.40 -3.30
C ILE A 48 5.59 -9.33 -2.23
N ASP A 49 6.30 -10.43 -2.02
CA ASP A 49 7.55 -10.42 -1.26
C ASP A 49 8.63 -9.75 -2.13
N ALA A 50 9.19 -8.65 -1.64
CA ALA A 50 10.24 -7.93 -2.37
C ALA A 50 11.56 -8.71 -2.46
N ASP A 51 11.75 -9.71 -1.60
CA ASP A 51 12.87 -10.62 -1.66
C ASP A 51 12.58 -11.76 -2.64
N GLY A 52 12.80 -11.49 -3.91
CA GLY A 52 12.55 -12.43 -5.01
C GLY A 52 11.34 -12.10 -5.88
N TYR A 53 10.59 -11.06 -5.56
CA TYR A 53 9.43 -10.58 -6.34
C TYR A 53 8.35 -11.64 -6.59
N LEU A 54 8.14 -12.51 -5.61
CA LEU A 54 7.14 -13.57 -5.69
C LEU A 54 5.82 -13.12 -5.03
N PRO A 55 4.68 -13.37 -5.67
CA PRO A 55 3.39 -13.20 -5.02
C PRO A 55 3.28 -14.12 -3.80
N THR A 56 3.05 -13.55 -2.63
CA THR A 56 2.85 -14.28 -1.38
C THR A 56 1.39 -14.56 -1.11
N PHE A 57 0.53 -13.66 -1.55
CA PHE A 57 -0.91 -13.85 -1.49
C PHE A 57 -1.60 -13.09 -2.62
N MET A 58 -2.69 -13.65 -3.07
CA MET A 58 -3.61 -13.06 -4.02
C MET A 58 -5.04 -13.30 -3.57
N ASP A 59 -5.89 -12.31 -3.77
CA ASP A 59 -7.31 -12.44 -3.53
C ASP A 59 -8.11 -11.61 -4.54
N MET A 60 -9.32 -12.04 -4.83
CA MET A 60 -10.22 -11.33 -5.73
C MET A 60 -11.48 -10.90 -5.00
N THR A 61 -11.86 -9.66 -5.20
CA THR A 61 -13.10 -9.12 -4.65
C THR A 61 -13.93 -8.45 -5.74
N ASN A 62 -15.21 -8.22 -5.43
CA ASN A 62 -16.04 -7.36 -6.25
C ASN A 62 -15.44 -5.95 -6.32
N GLY A 63 -15.55 -5.29 -7.47
CA GLY A 63 -15.01 -3.95 -7.68
C GLY A 63 -15.50 -2.87 -6.71
N LYS A 64 -16.59 -3.12 -5.98
CA LYS A 64 -17.12 -2.20 -4.95
C LYS A 64 -16.35 -2.26 -3.62
N VAL A 65 -15.60 -3.33 -3.39
CA VAL A 65 -14.84 -3.49 -2.15
C VAL A 65 -13.65 -2.52 -2.14
N HIS A 66 -13.54 -1.74 -1.07
CA HIS A 66 -12.39 -0.87 -0.89
C HIS A 66 -11.18 -1.67 -0.45
N GLU A 67 -10.01 -1.29 -0.93
CA GLU A 67 -8.71 -1.93 -0.65
C GLU A 67 -8.48 -2.06 0.85
N ILE A 68 -8.77 -1.00 1.59
CA ILE A 68 -8.61 -1.00 3.04
C ILE A 68 -9.55 -1.96 3.76
N THR A 69 -10.77 -2.14 3.26
CA THR A 69 -11.73 -3.09 3.84
C THR A 69 -11.22 -4.52 3.71
N TRP A 70 -10.63 -4.83 2.55
CA TRP A 70 -9.99 -6.10 2.30
C TRP A 70 -8.75 -6.29 3.20
N ALA A 71 -7.87 -5.31 3.25
CA ALA A 71 -6.64 -5.37 4.03
C ALA A 71 -6.90 -5.63 5.52
N LYS A 72 -7.86 -4.93 6.10
CA LYS A 72 -8.25 -5.13 7.51
C LYS A 72 -8.73 -6.53 7.83
N LYS A 73 -9.35 -7.22 6.87
CA LYS A 73 -9.93 -8.55 7.08
C LYS A 73 -8.94 -9.68 6.83
N ILE A 74 -8.13 -9.55 5.80
CA ILE A 74 -7.37 -10.68 5.24
C ILE A 74 -5.89 -10.55 5.49
N LEU A 75 -5.35 -9.33 5.49
CA LEU A 75 -3.93 -9.12 5.59
C LEU A 75 -3.41 -9.46 6.98
N LYS A 76 -2.61 -10.51 7.07
CA LYS A 76 -1.85 -10.88 8.26
C LYS A 76 -0.39 -10.99 7.88
N LEU A 77 0.43 -10.11 8.41
CA LEU A 77 1.85 -10.07 8.16
C LEU A 77 2.63 -10.51 9.41
N PRO A 78 3.82 -11.11 9.23
CA PRO A 78 4.68 -11.43 10.36
C PRO A 78 5.13 -10.18 11.11
N LYS A 79 5.29 -10.27 12.42
CA LYS A 79 5.88 -9.20 13.24
C LYS A 79 7.28 -8.82 12.72
N GLY A 80 7.61 -7.54 12.80
CA GLY A 80 8.90 -7.02 12.34
C GLY A 80 9.01 -6.88 10.82
N SER A 81 7.92 -7.14 10.06
CA SER A 81 7.93 -6.94 8.62
C SER A 81 7.67 -5.49 8.24
N PHE A 82 8.06 -5.15 7.02
CA PHE A 82 7.76 -3.88 6.38
C PHE A 82 6.70 -4.10 5.30
N VAL A 83 5.80 -3.15 5.14
CA VAL A 83 4.79 -3.17 4.09
C VAL A 83 4.74 -1.83 3.38
N VAL A 84 4.72 -1.86 2.05
CA VAL A 84 4.59 -0.68 1.19
C VAL A 84 3.27 -0.76 0.45
N PHE A 85 2.51 0.31 0.49
CA PHE A 85 1.21 0.39 -0.18
C PHE A 85 0.87 1.79 -0.65
N ASP A 86 -0.06 1.89 -1.57
CA ASP A 86 -0.53 3.16 -2.11
C ASP A 86 -1.65 3.80 -1.25
N ARG A 87 -2.02 5.02 -1.60
CA ARG A 87 -3.05 5.84 -0.95
C ARG A 87 -4.44 5.20 -0.88
N GLY A 88 -4.72 4.19 -1.69
CA GLY A 88 -5.95 3.39 -1.61
C GLY A 88 -6.15 2.68 -0.26
N PHE A 89 -5.07 2.43 0.45
CA PHE A 89 -5.06 1.80 1.77
C PHE A 89 -5.02 2.80 2.93
N THR A 90 -5.29 4.09 2.70
CA THR A 90 -5.21 5.10 3.76
C THR A 90 -6.33 4.92 4.78
N ASP A 91 -5.93 4.53 6.00
CA ASP A 91 -6.80 4.46 7.17
C ASP A 91 -5.95 4.52 8.44
N TYR A 92 -6.08 5.61 9.19
CA TYR A 92 -5.24 5.84 10.37
C TYR A 92 -5.48 4.84 11.50
N GLY A 93 -6.70 4.32 11.63
CA GLY A 93 -7.01 3.24 12.57
C GLY A 93 -6.28 1.95 12.22
N TRP A 94 -6.22 1.62 10.94
CA TRP A 94 -5.46 0.47 10.47
C TRP A 94 -3.95 0.66 10.65
N TYR A 95 -3.44 1.87 10.43
CA TYR A 95 -2.02 2.17 10.69
C TYR A 95 -1.65 1.93 12.16
N SER A 96 -2.53 2.35 13.09
CA SER A 96 -2.34 2.08 14.51
C SER A 96 -2.31 0.58 14.81
N THR A 97 -3.15 -0.20 14.15
CA THR A 97 -3.15 -1.67 14.30
C THR A 97 -1.85 -2.27 13.78
N LEU A 98 -1.34 -1.84 12.62
CA LEU A 98 -0.05 -2.30 12.11
C LEU A 98 1.08 -2.02 13.09
N MET A 99 1.10 -0.82 13.69
CA MET A 99 2.12 -0.44 14.68
C MET A 99 2.01 -1.28 15.96
N GLN A 100 0.80 -1.60 16.42
CA GLN A 100 0.58 -2.48 17.57
C GLN A 100 1.05 -3.93 17.31
N ASP A 101 0.98 -4.35 16.06
CA ASP A 101 1.45 -5.67 15.62
C ASP A 101 2.95 -5.69 15.26
N ASP A 102 3.69 -4.64 15.58
CA ASP A 102 5.11 -4.45 15.22
C ASP A 102 5.36 -4.57 13.70
N ILE A 103 4.42 -4.06 12.91
CA ILE A 103 4.55 -3.99 11.45
C ILE A 103 4.84 -2.54 11.05
N PHE A 104 5.94 -2.34 10.35
CA PHE A 104 6.33 -1.03 9.82
C PHE A 104 5.72 -0.82 8.44
N PHE A 105 5.32 0.40 8.11
CA PHE A 105 4.73 0.68 6.82
C PHE A 105 5.30 1.93 6.16
N VAL A 106 5.26 1.92 4.83
CA VAL A 106 5.59 3.06 3.97
C VAL A 106 4.44 3.31 3.02
N THR A 107 3.96 4.53 2.99
CA THR A 107 2.86 4.93 2.09
C THR A 107 3.03 6.36 1.62
N ARG A 108 2.35 6.70 0.55
CA ARG A 108 2.24 8.10 0.11
C ARG A 108 1.10 8.79 0.85
N LEU A 109 1.38 9.97 1.38
CA LEU A 109 0.35 10.80 2.00
C LEU A 109 -0.60 11.37 0.93
N LYS A 110 -1.86 11.54 1.32
CA LYS A 110 -2.80 12.31 0.52
C LYS A 110 -2.39 13.78 0.51
N SER A 111 -2.70 14.51 -0.56
CA SER A 111 -2.36 15.93 -0.69
C SER A 111 -2.97 16.82 0.40
N ASN A 112 -4.08 16.37 0.99
CA ASN A 112 -4.79 17.04 2.08
C ASN A 112 -4.52 16.41 3.45
N ALA A 113 -3.47 15.58 3.59
CA ALA A 113 -3.11 15.01 4.88
C ALA A 113 -2.54 16.10 5.77
N ASP A 114 -3.10 16.20 6.97
CA ASP A 114 -2.54 17.04 8.04
C ASP A 114 -1.44 16.24 8.75
N VAL A 115 -0.21 16.68 8.57
CA VAL A 115 0.97 15.99 9.09
C VAL A 115 1.87 16.97 9.83
N GLU A 116 2.23 16.61 11.04
CA GLU A 116 3.22 17.31 11.84
C GLU A 116 4.58 16.61 11.72
N TYR A 117 5.60 17.42 11.52
CA TYR A 117 6.95 16.93 11.42
C TYR A 117 7.59 16.88 12.79
N LEU A 118 7.84 15.67 13.30
CA LEU A 118 8.31 15.47 14.66
C LEU A 118 9.82 15.52 14.81
N SER A 119 10.59 14.98 13.88
CA SER A 119 12.05 15.01 13.94
C SER A 119 12.73 14.79 12.59
N ASN A 120 13.92 15.33 12.42
CA ASN A 120 14.86 15.01 11.34
C ASN A 120 15.90 14.05 11.92
N GLU A 121 15.68 12.76 11.85
CA GLU A 121 16.80 11.86 12.02
C GLU A 121 17.69 11.97 10.78
N LEU A 122 18.94 12.31 10.98
CA LEU A 122 19.96 12.30 9.93
C LEU A 122 20.14 10.85 9.47
N VAL A 123 19.38 10.45 8.49
CA VAL A 123 19.68 9.26 7.71
C VAL A 123 21.04 9.51 7.11
N GLY A 124 22.03 8.77 7.56
CA GLY A 124 23.42 8.94 7.17
C GLY A 124 23.55 9.09 5.66
N LYS A 125 24.41 9.98 5.23
CA LYS A 125 24.73 10.53 3.90
C LYS A 125 24.37 9.76 2.61
N ALA A 126 23.35 8.96 2.57
CA ALA A 126 22.80 8.33 1.37
C ALA A 126 21.57 9.14 0.94
N ARG A 127 21.74 9.95 -0.08
CA ARG A 127 20.76 10.68 -0.87
C ARG A 127 19.30 10.17 -0.74
N ALA A 128 18.56 10.71 0.18
CA ALA A 128 17.12 10.77 0.08
C ALA A 128 16.76 12.24 0.25
N SER A 129 16.38 12.88 -0.84
CA SER A 129 15.72 14.17 -0.76
C SER A 129 14.33 13.93 -0.22
N PRO A 130 13.97 14.38 0.98
CA PRO A 130 12.59 14.39 1.41
C PRO A 130 11.92 15.56 0.69
N THR A 131 11.28 15.30 -0.42
CA THR A 131 10.35 16.26 -0.97
C THR A 131 9.06 16.16 -0.18
N ILE A 132 9.01 16.75 0.99
CA ILE A 132 7.78 17.02 1.68
C ILE A 132 7.31 18.38 1.16
N ASN A 133 6.34 18.36 0.25
CA ASN A 133 5.62 19.56 -0.09
C ASN A 133 4.80 19.99 1.13
N ARG A 134 5.29 20.97 1.81
CA ARG A 134 4.56 21.71 2.82
C ARG A 134 3.50 22.53 2.09
N SER A 135 2.27 22.07 2.05
CA SER A 135 1.17 22.96 1.71
C SER A 135 0.94 23.87 2.90
N ASN A 136 1.51 25.08 2.85
CA ASN A 136 1.06 26.18 3.69
C ASN A 136 -0.35 26.51 3.25
N SER A 137 -1.34 26.02 3.94
CA SER A 137 -2.63 26.69 3.98
C SER A 137 -2.62 27.69 5.12
N MET A 138 -2.13 28.87 4.84
CA MET A 138 -2.53 30.04 5.59
C MET A 138 -3.84 30.52 4.98
N GLY A 139 -4.90 30.44 5.74
CA GLY A 139 -6.20 31.05 5.45
C GLY A 139 -6.89 31.31 6.75
#